data_7fea79293fd39020f98c2967a4dbea60
#
_entry.id   7fea79293fd39020f98c2967a4dbea60
#
_cell.length_a   1.000
_cell.length_b   1.000
_cell.length_c   1.000
_cell.angle_alpha   90.00
_cell.angle_beta   90.00
_cell.angle_gamma   90.00
#
_symmetry.space_group_name_H-M   'P 1'
#
loop_
_entity.id
_entity.type
_entity.pdbx_description
1 polymer ?
#
loop_
_entity_poly.entity_id
_entity_poly.type
_entity_poly.pdbx_seq_one_letter_code
_entity_poly.pdbx_strand_id
1 'polypeptide(L)'
;MSNAEYHVAAGLFGIYAGTLMPEKSGKPQIWRNKTEVTDEAIGAVRDYMVDNCLKENEGKTEGGYEWTRKDGKKVLLLVKVVDSDDGN
;
A
#
# COMPACT_ATOMS: atom_id res chain seq x y z
N MET A 1 -29.27 2.82 -2.91
CA MET A 1 -28.78 1.46 -2.77
C MET A 1 -27.33 1.45 -2.33
N SER A 2 -27.03 0.76 -1.26
CA SER A 2 -25.68 0.64 -0.77
C SER A 2 -24.95 -0.47 -1.48
N ASN A 3 -23.69 -0.26 -1.72
CA ASN A 3 -22.88 -1.26 -2.40
C ASN A 3 -21.71 -1.67 -1.52
N ALA A 4 -21.39 -2.94 -1.57
CA ALA A 4 -20.19 -3.43 -0.96
C ALA A 4 -19.00 -2.95 -1.80
N GLU A 5 -17.93 -2.57 -1.14
CA GLU A 5 -16.74 -2.07 -1.80
C GLU A 5 -15.54 -2.90 -1.42
N TYR A 6 -14.68 -3.12 -2.39
CA TYR A 6 -13.44 -3.82 -2.13
C TYR A 6 -12.44 -2.84 -1.53
N HIS A 7 -11.83 -3.23 -0.43
CA HIS A 7 -10.89 -2.37 0.28
C HIS A 7 -9.61 -3.09 0.60
N VAL A 8 -8.54 -2.31 0.63
CA VAL A 8 -7.25 -2.77 1.14
C VAL A 8 -6.87 -1.79 2.25
N ALA A 9 -6.60 -2.31 3.42
CA ALA A 9 -6.31 -1.44 4.56
C ALA A 9 -5.29 -2.07 5.49
N ALA A 10 -4.52 -1.22 6.14
CA ALA A 10 -3.60 -1.67 7.16
C ALA A 10 -4.37 -1.92 8.45
N GLY A 11 -4.12 -3.07 9.03
CA GLY A 11 -4.69 -3.42 10.32
C GLY A 11 -3.61 -3.55 11.37
N LEU A 12 -4.00 -4.04 12.52
CA LEU A 12 -3.08 -4.16 13.63
C LEU A 12 -1.96 -5.17 13.35
N PHE A 13 -2.28 -6.22 12.64
CA PHE A 13 -1.33 -7.31 12.41
C PHE A 13 -0.89 -7.44 10.96
N GLY A 14 -1.28 -6.53 10.10
CA GLY A 14 -0.88 -6.64 8.71
C GLY A 14 -1.78 -5.83 7.79
N ILE A 15 -1.66 -6.12 6.50
CA ILE A 15 -2.48 -5.49 5.48
C ILE A 15 -3.53 -6.51 5.05
N TYR A 16 -4.77 -6.06 4.97
CA TYR A 16 -5.90 -6.94 4.67
C TYR A 16 -6.64 -6.42 3.46
N ALA A 17 -7.11 -7.34 2.65
CA ALA A 17 -7.97 -7.02 1.51
C ALA A 17 -9.28 -7.78 1.68
N GLY A 18 -10.34 -7.16 1.25
CA GLY A 18 -11.65 -7.79 1.35
C GLY A 18 -12.73 -6.84 0.92
N THR A 19 -13.97 -7.27 1.10
CA THR A 19 -15.13 -6.49 0.75
C THR A 19 -15.71 -5.87 2.01
N LEU A 20 -15.83 -4.55 2.03
CA LEU A 20 -16.41 -3.84 3.15
C LEU A 20 -17.89 -3.67 2.87
N MET A 21 -18.69 -4.28 3.73
CA MET A 21 -20.13 -4.24 3.56
C MET A 21 -20.69 -2.90 3.97
N PRO A 22 -21.77 -2.43 3.34
CA PRO A 22 -22.35 -1.15 3.69
C PRO A 22 -22.77 -1.12 5.15
N GLU A 23 -22.62 0.04 5.75
CA GLU A 23 -23.07 0.26 7.10
C GLU A 23 -24.58 0.23 7.15
N LYS A 24 -25.14 -0.48 8.13
CA LYS A 24 -26.57 -0.52 8.35
C LYS A 24 -26.89 0.17 9.65
N SER A 25 -28.06 0.77 9.70
CA SER A 25 -28.51 1.47 10.88
C SER A 25 -28.37 0.58 12.13
N GLY A 26 -27.67 1.09 13.12
CA GLY A 26 -27.52 0.40 14.38
C GLY A 26 -26.53 -0.73 14.37
N LYS A 27 -25.81 -0.93 13.28
CA LYS A 27 -24.84 -2.02 13.18
C LYS A 27 -23.52 -1.52 12.61
N PRO A 28 -22.40 -2.02 13.11
CA PRO A 28 -21.10 -1.61 12.56
C PRO A 28 -20.88 -2.18 11.16
N GLN A 29 -20.03 -1.53 10.42
CA GLN A 29 -19.57 -2.03 9.15
C GLN A 29 -18.76 -3.29 9.36
N ILE A 30 -18.91 -4.27 8.47
CA ILE A 30 -18.17 -5.51 8.57
C ILE A 30 -17.50 -5.84 7.26
N TRP A 31 -16.44 -6.61 7.36
CA TRP A 31 -15.70 -7.10 6.21
C TRP A 31 -16.18 -8.49 5.82
N ARG A 32 -16.17 -8.74 4.53
CA ARG A 32 -16.38 -10.09 3.99
C ARG A 32 -15.16 -10.53 3.23
N ASN A 33 -14.84 -11.80 3.34
CA ASN A 33 -13.71 -12.40 2.63
C ASN A 33 -12.43 -11.65 2.91
N LYS A 34 -12.27 -11.23 4.16
CA LYS A 34 -11.09 -10.52 4.59
C LYS A 34 -9.89 -11.46 4.59
N THR A 35 -8.85 -11.09 3.88
CA THR A 35 -7.67 -11.92 3.73
C THR A 35 -6.44 -11.07 4.01
N GLU A 36 -5.50 -11.64 4.74
CA GLU A 36 -4.24 -10.94 4.95
C GLU A 36 -3.41 -11.03 3.69
N VAL A 37 -2.98 -9.88 3.19
CA VAL A 37 -2.22 -9.81 1.95
C VAL A 37 -0.95 -8.98 2.13
N THR A 38 -0.39 -8.99 3.33
CA THR A 38 0.72 -8.12 3.68
C THR A 38 1.88 -8.23 2.70
N ASP A 39 2.39 -9.43 2.48
CA ASP A 39 3.54 -9.60 1.61
C ASP A 39 3.20 -9.31 0.16
N GLU A 40 2.02 -9.73 -0.27
CA GLU A 40 1.58 -9.47 -1.63
C GLU A 40 1.40 -7.98 -1.89
N ALA A 41 0.83 -7.27 -0.91
CA ALA A 41 0.60 -5.84 -1.05
C ALA A 41 1.92 -5.08 -1.09
N ILE A 42 2.85 -5.44 -0.21
CA ILE A 42 4.14 -4.78 -0.19
C ILE A 42 4.88 -5.05 -1.51
N GLY A 43 4.83 -6.28 -1.99
CA GLY A 43 5.44 -6.62 -3.27
C GLY A 43 4.82 -5.88 -4.43
N ALA A 44 3.49 -5.74 -4.42
CA ALA A 44 2.80 -5.02 -5.48
C ALA A 44 3.18 -3.53 -5.47
N VAL A 45 3.26 -2.94 -4.28
CA VAL A 45 3.67 -1.54 -4.17
C VAL A 45 5.10 -1.38 -4.66
N ARG A 46 5.99 -2.28 -4.27
CA ARG A 46 7.37 -2.25 -4.72
C ARG A 46 7.44 -2.28 -6.25
N ASP A 47 6.73 -3.21 -6.87
CA ASP A 47 6.77 -3.36 -8.32
C ASP A 47 6.18 -2.13 -9.01
N TYR A 48 5.07 -1.64 -8.48
CA TYR A 48 4.44 -0.44 -9.02
C TYR A 48 5.39 0.75 -8.94
N MET A 49 6.06 0.92 -7.81
CA MET A 49 6.97 2.05 -7.62
C MET A 49 8.19 1.96 -8.52
N VAL A 50 8.72 0.76 -8.70
CA VAL A 50 9.86 0.59 -9.61
C VAL A 50 9.44 0.98 -11.02
N ASP A 51 8.27 0.54 -11.46
CA ASP A 51 7.82 0.82 -12.80
C ASP A 51 7.43 2.29 -13.01
N ASN A 52 6.90 2.94 -12.00
CA ASN A 52 6.30 4.26 -12.17
C ASN A 52 7.12 5.40 -11.57
N CYS A 53 7.96 5.11 -10.61
CA CYS A 53 8.78 6.16 -9.99
C CYS A 53 10.16 6.25 -10.61
N LEU A 54 10.64 5.17 -11.20
CA LEU A 54 12.00 5.12 -11.72
C LEU A 54 12.08 5.09 -13.24
N LYS A 55 11.06 4.54 -13.85
CA LYS A 55 11.10 4.22 -15.27
C LYS A 55 11.24 5.44 -16.18
N GLU A 56 10.63 6.53 -15.79
CA GLU A 56 10.60 7.71 -16.65
C GLU A 56 11.91 8.49 -16.67
N ASN A 57 12.77 8.21 -15.73
CA ASN A 57 14.03 8.92 -15.61
C ASN A 57 15.16 7.94 -15.76
N GLU A 58 15.72 7.91 -16.96
CA GLU A 58 16.85 7.02 -17.19
C GLU A 58 17.95 7.29 -16.20
N GLY A 59 18.48 6.21 -15.64
CA GLY A 59 19.53 6.31 -14.66
C GLY A 59 19.05 6.61 -13.25
N LYS A 60 17.77 6.83 -13.08
CA LYS A 60 17.23 7.09 -11.76
C LYS A 60 17.09 5.78 -11.00
N THR A 61 17.63 5.73 -9.81
CA THR A 61 17.61 4.50 -9.01
C THR A 61 16.79 4.64 -7.74
N GLU A 62 16.19 5.81 -7.53
CA GLU A 62 15.48 6.08 -6.28
C GLU A 62 14.30 6.98 -6.55
N GLY A 63 13.18 6.71 -5.90
CA GLY A 63 12.01 7.54 -6.01
C GLY A 63 10.98 7.11 -5.00
N GLY A 64 9.87 7.84 -4.93
CA GLY A 64 8.85 7.48 -3.98
C GLY A 64 7.79 8.53 -3.82
N TYR A 65 7.10 8.43 -2.70
CA TYR A 65 5.96 9.27 -2.37
C TYR A 65 6.16 9.94 -1.02
N GLU A 66 5.55 11.10 -0.89
CA GLU A 66 5.68 11.88 0.33
C GLU A 66 4.30 12.38 0.77
N TRP A 67 4.03 12.27 2.04
CA TRP A 67 2.78 12.78 2.62
C TRP A 67 3.13 13.64 3.81
N THR A 68 2.35 14.71 4.02
CA THR A 68 2.50 15.55 5.20
C THR A 68 1.44 15.17 6.22
N ARG A 69 1.87 14.91 7.43
CA ARG A 69 0.97 14.57 8.52
C ARG A 69 0.36 15.83 9.13
N LYS A 70 -0.67 15.63 9.92
CA LYS A 70 -1.33 16.74 10.58
C LYS A 70 -0.41 17.46 11.57
N ASP A 71 0.58 16.75 12.10
CA ASP A 71 1.52 17.36 13.05
C ASP A 71 2.68 18.05 12.33
N GLY A 72 2.63 18.16 11.01
CA GLY A 72 3.66 18.83 10.23
C GLY A 72 4.81 17.95 9.83
N LYS A 73 4.85 16.72 10.32
CA LYS A 73 5.91 15.80 9.93
C LYS A 73 5.57 15.11 8.63
N LYS A 74 6.57 14.63 7.95
CA LYS A 74 6.38 13.98 6.66
C LYS A 74 6.60 12.48 6.77
N VAL A 75 5.83 11.75 5.97
CA VAL A 75 6.00 10.30 5.82
C VAL A 75 6.51 10.06 4.42
N LEU A 76 7.61 9.35 4.30
CA LEU A 76 8.21 9.05 3.02
C LEU A 76 8.13 7.56 2.75
N LEU A 77 7.73 7.22 1.54
CA LEU A 77 7.75 5.84 1.08
C LEU A 77 8.66 5.80 -0.14
N LEU A 78 9.82 5.20 0.01
CA LEU A 78 10.85 5.24 -1.00
C LEU A 78 11.17 3.86 -1.52
N VAL A 79 11.50 3.81 -2.81
CA VAL A 79 12.04 2.61 -3.43
C VAL A 79 13.39 2.95 -4.02
N LYS A 80 14.34 2.06 -3.85
CA LYS A 80 15.69 2.26 -4.34
C LYS A 80 16.19 0.96 -4.94
N VAL A 81 16.75 1.05 -6.13
CA VAL A 81 17.34 -0.10 -6.78
C VAL A 81 18.86 -0.02 -6.61
N VAL A 82 19.42 -1.05 -6.02
CA VAL A 82 20.85 -1.09 -5.78
C VAL A 82 21.41 -2.37 -6.38
N ASP A 83 22.69 -2.35 -6.68
CA ASP A 83 23.34 -3.55 -7.18
C ASP A 83 23.42 -4.59 -6.09
N SER A 84 23.10 -5.80 -6.43
CA SER A 84 23.16 -6.92 -5.52
C SER A 84 24.57 -7.46 -5.57
N ASP A 85 25.38 -6.84 -4.86
CA ASP A 85 26.73 -7.23 -4.99
C ASP A 85 27.12 -8.25 -4.00
N ASP A 86 27.24 -8.89 -4.15
CA ASP A 86 27.46 -9.47 -3.34
C ASP A 86 28.41 -9.59 -2.73
N GLY A 87 28.65 -9.50 -2.75
CA GLY A 87 29.42 -9.68 -2.26
C GLY A 87 29.63 -9.59 -1.28
N ASN A 88 29.32 -9.40 -1.58
CA ASN A 88 29.17 -9.29 -0.92
C ASN A 88 28.90 -9.44 -0.48
#